data_fb10d547d3b3a560d99176c11323055e
#
_entry.id   fb10d547d3b3a560d99176c11323055e
#
_cell.length_a   1.000
_cell.length_b   1.000
_cell.length_c   1.000
_cell.angle_alpha   90.00
_cell.angle_beta   90.00
_cell.angle_gamma   90.00
#
_symmetry.space_group_name_H-M   'P 1'
#
loop_
_entity.id
_entity.type
_entity.pdbx_description
1 polymer ?
#
loop_
_entity_poly.entity_id
_entity_poly.type
_entity_poly.pdbx_seq_one_letter_code
_entity_poly.pdbx_strand_id
1 'polypeptide(L)'
;MPILSRKDLERISRRVLFRYLTLSDRKMDRIDPVDFAEKICGLHFAFADMSVTGSILGLTSYSDVDLTISVPRGNGSVQEFHLNGNIAYVDQNLANAGSVGRLNFTLVHEAAHQILGMLYPEEYNPSAQPFICRLADERCSYPITDWVEWQTNVLTAYLLLPRELIDRYMDELGLGRQIKLLNKVFAPKEYALFSEMAKRLGVSKTALSIRLDN
;
A
#
# COMPACT_ATOMS: atom_id res chain seq x y z
N MET A 1 -19.20 -10.16 -2.12
CA MET A 1 -18.04 -9.50 -1.49
C MET A 1 -18.51 -8.71 -0.28
N PRO A 2 -17.92 -8.88 0.90
CA PRO A 2 -18.31 -8.11 2.07
C PRO A 2 -17.93 -6.63 1.85
N ILE A 3 -18.85 -5.75 2.16
CA ILE A 3 -18.57 -4.31 2.20
C ILE A 3 -18.04 -4.00 3.60
N LEU A 4 -16.71 -3.93 3.72
CA LEU A 4 -16.05 -3.62 4.97
C LEU A 4 -16.07 -2.11 5.22
N SER A 5 -16.53 -1.71 6.39
CA SER A 5 -16.46 -0.31 6.81
C SER A 5 -15.02 0.10 7.16
N ARG A 6 -14.74 1.41 7.22
CA ARG A 6 -13.45 1.92 7.72
C ARG A 6 -13.10 1.36 9.10
N LYS A 7 -14.08 1.19 10.00
CA LYS A 7 -13.88 0.61 11.33
C LYS A 7 -13.48 -0.87 11.26
N ASP A 8 -14.06 -1.62 10.32
CA ASP A 8 -13.69 -3.03 10.12
C ASP A 8 -12.25 -3.14 9.60
N LEU A 9 -11.89 -2.33 8.61
CA LEU A 9 -10.54 -2.28 8.05
C LEU A 9 -9.49 -1.82 9.09
N GLU A 10 -9.83 -0.84 9.94
CA GLU A 10 -8.95 -0.45 11.05
C GLU A 10 -8.79 -1.58 12.08
N ARG A 11 -9.85 -2.32 12.40
CA ARG A 11 -9.79 -3.49 13.28
C ARG A 11 -8.95 -4.61 12.69
N ILE A 12 -9.07 -4.86 11.38
CA ILE A 12 -8.24 -5.83 10.66
C ILE A 12 -6.78 -5.39 10.73
N SER A 13 -6.48 -4.13 10.38
CA SER A 13 -5.10 -3.62 10.40
C SER A 13 -4.44 -3.78 11.77
N ARG A 14 -5.13 -3.46 12.86
CA ARG A 14 -4.62 -3.62 14.23
C ARG A 14 -4.26 -5.08 14.56
N ARG A 15 -5.11 -6.04 14.17
CA ARG A 15 -4.84 -7.46 14.38
C ARG A 15 -3.63 -7.95 13.57
N VAL A 16 -3.55 -7.54 12.31
CA VAL A 16 -2.45 -7.87 11.43
C VAL A 16 -1.14 -7.28 11.94
N LEU A 17 -1.14 -6.01 12.34
CA LEU A 17 0.04 -5.36 12.92
C LEU A 17 0.47 -5.99 14.24
N PHE A 18 -0.47 -6.35 15.10
CA PHE A 18 -0.15 -7.09 16.33
C PHE A 18 0.57 -8.41 16.02
N ARG A 19 0.07 -9.17 15.04
CA ARG A 19 0.74 -10.39 14.57
C ARG A 19 2.13 -10.10 14.00
N TYR A 20 2.26 -9.08 13.17
CA TYR A 20 3.55 -8.68 12.60
C TYR A 20 4.58 -8.32 13.67
N LEU A 21 4.19 -7.54 14.68
CA LEU A 21 5.06 -7.18 15.79
C LEU A 21 5.51 -8.40 16.61
N THR A 22 4.59 -9.33 16.83
CA THR A 22 4.90 -10.60 17.54
C THR A 22 5.92 -11.44 16.77
N LEU A 23 5.86 -11.44 15.43
CA LEU A 23 6.79 -12.18 14.57
C LEU A 23 8.14 -11.46 14.35
N SER A 24 8.16 -10.14 14.50
CA SER A 24 9.35 -9.33 14.15
C SER A 24 10.31 -9.11 15.30
N ASP A 25 9.88 -9.34 16.55
CA ASP A 25 10.68 -9.10 17.77
C ASP A 25 11.42 -7.74 17.80
N ARG A 26 10.79 -6.72 17.18
CA ARG A 26 11.38 -5.38 17.02
C ARG A 26 10.41 -4.31 17.51
N LYS A 27 11.00 -3.25 18.07
CA LYS A 27 10.24 -2.00 18.28
C LYS A 27 9.92 -1.40 16.92
N MET A 28 8.63 -1.17 16.65
CA MET A 28 8.18 -0.64 15.38
C MET A 28 8.42 0.87 15.31
N ASP A 29 9.39 1.28 14.49
CA ASP A 29 9.60 2.69 14.16
C ASP A 29 8.89 3.07 12.85
N ARG A 30 8.81 2.13 11.93
CA ARG A 30 8.01 2.18 10.71
C ARG A 30 7.71 0.76 10.26
N ILE A 31 6.74 0.61 9.39
CA ILE A 31 6.52 -0.67 8.69
C ILE A 31 7.60 -0.82 7.62
N ASP A 32 8.29 -1.95 7.64
CA ASP A 32 9.12 -2.41 6.52
C ASP A 32 8.20 -3.21 5.58
N PRO A 33 7.90 -2.72 4.37
CA PRO A 33 6.92 -3.37 3.49
C PRO A 33 7.29 -4.77 3.06
N VAL A 34 8.58 -5.03 2.81
CA VAL A 34 9.06 -6.34 2.34
C VAL A 34 8.99 -7.36 3.47
N ASP A 35 9.57 -7.03 4.63
CA ASP A 35 9.52 -7.88 5.83
C ASP A 35 8.08 -8.14 6.29
N PHE A 36 7.22 -7.12 6.19
CA PHE A 36 5.79 -7.23 6.50
C PHE A 36 5.07 -8.23 5.58
N ALA A 37 5.23 -8.07 4.28
CA ALA A 37 4.56 -8.90 3.29
C ALA A 37 5.01 -10.37 3.39
N GLU A 38 6.31 -10.60 3.57
CA GLU A 38 6.87 -11.93 3.74
C GLU A 38 6.34 -12.61 5.02
N LYS A 39 6.40 -11.92 6.17
CA LYS A 39 5.99 -12.50 7.45
C LYS A 39 4.48 -12.73 7.59
N ILE A 40 3.68 -11.85 6.99
CA ILE A 40 2.21 -11.91 7.13
C ILE A 40 1.56 -12.75 6.04
N CYS A 41 2.04 -12.63 4.79
CA CYS A 41 1.40 -13.24 3.63
C CYS A 41 2.27 -14.31 2.96
N GLY A 42 3.56 -14.44 3.31
CA GLY A 42 4.51 -15.23 2.51
C GLY A 42 4.74 -14.65 1.12
N LEU A 43 4.49 -13.35 0.93
CA LEU A 43 4.55 -12.68 -0.37
C LEU A 43 5.94 -12.12 -0.62
N HIS A 44 6.53 -12.49 -1.76
CA HIS A 44 7.81 -11.99 -2.24
C HIS A 44 7.59 -10.98 -3.38
N PHE A 45 8.51 -10.05 -3.55
CA PHE A 45 8.43 -9.03 -4.60
C PHE A 45 9.47 -9.26 -5.68
N ALA A 46 9.02 -9.18 -6.93
CA ALA A 46 9.87 -9.15 -8.11
C ALA A 46 9.70 -7.79 -8.81
N PHE A 47 10.81 -7.11 -9.07
CA PHE A 47 10.80 -5.83 -9.78
C PHE A 47 10.96 -6.07 -11.28
N ALA A 48 10.05 -5.49 -12.05
CA ALA A 48 10.03 -5.61 -13.49
C ALA A 48 9.58 -4.30 -14.14
N ASP A 49 9.85 -4.17 -15.42
CA ASP A 49 9.28 -3.08 -16.20
C ASP A 49 7.83 -3.46 -16.59
N MET A 50 6.86 -2.94 -15.85
CA MET A 50 5.47 -3.41 -15.92
C MET A 50 4.68 -2.84 -17.09
N SER A 51 4.99 -1.64 -17.55
CA SER A 51 4.30 -1.02 -18.69
C SER A 51 5.10 0.09 -19.32
N VAL A 52 4.92 0.30 -20.64
CA VAL A 52 5.60 1.36 -21.40
C VAL A 52 5.28 2.76 -20.87
N THR A 53 4.08 2.94 -20.37
CA THR A 53 3.57 4.24 -19.86
C THR A 53 3.80 4.43 -18.37
N GLY A 54 4.31 3.41 -17.64
CA GLY A 54 4.36 3.43 -16.18
C GLY A 54 2.97 3.42 -15.52
N SER A 55 1.93 3.00 -16.25
CA SER A 55 0.56 3.01 -15.74
C SER A 55 0.21 1.82 -14.85
N ILE A 56 0.98 0.73 -14.91
CA ILE A 56 0.83 -0.43 -14.02
C ILE A 56 1.92 -0.35 -12.96
N LEU A 57 1.53 -0.26 -11.71
CA LEU A 57 2.45 -0.11 -10.59
C LEU A 57 2.74 -1.43 -9.88
N GLY A 58 1.76 -2.34 -9.85
CA GLY A 58 1.86 -3.64 -9.23
C GLY A 58 0.92 -4.65 -9.86
N LEU A 59 1.21 -5.92 -9.62
CA LEU A 59 0.47 -7.04 -10.16
C LEU A 59 0.62 -8.24 -9.21
N THR A 60 -0.49 -8.74 -8.68
CA THR A 60 -0.53 -9.91 -7.81
C THR A 60 -1.72 -10.80 -8.12
N SER A 61 -1.71 -12.02 -7.60
CA SER A 61 -2.86 -12.92 -7.60
C SER A 61 -3.01 -13.60 -6.25
N TYR A 62 -4.18 -14.14 -5.97
CA TYR A 62 -4.39 -14.95 -4.76
C TYR A 62 -3.66 -16.29 -4.81
N SER A 63 -3.35 -16.84 -3.63
CA SER A 63 -2.43 -17.94 -3.40
C SER A 63 -2.67 -19.23 -4.17
N ASP A 64 -3.87 -19.50 -4.65
CA ASP A 64 -4.20 -20.79 -5.29
C ASP A 64 -4.28 -20.70 -6.80
N VAL A 65 -3.83 -19.60 -7.39
CA VAL A 65 -3.95 -19.35 -8.81
C VAL A 65 -2.59 -19.37 -9.48
N ASP A 66 -2.42 -20.33 -10.39
CA ASP A 66 -1.29 -20.34 -11.31
C ASP A 66 -1.71 -19.69 -12.62
N LEU A 67 -1.33 -18.44 -12.82
CA LEU A 67 -1.81 -17.61 -13.92
C LEU A 67 -0.65 -16.90 -14.63
N THR A 68 -0.65 -16.95 -15.94
CA THR A 68 0.28 -16.16 -16.78
C THR A 68 -0.46 -14.99 -17.40
N ILE A 69 0.07 -13.79 -17.20
CA ILE A 69 -0.45 -12.55 -17.78
C ILE A 69 0.52 -12.00 -18.80
N SER A 70 -0.04 -11.65 -19.94
CA SER A 70 0.70 -11.04 -21.03
C SER A 70 0.48 -9.53 -21.07
N VAL A 71 1.55 -8.77 -20.88
CA VAL A 71 1.52 -7.28 -20.94
C VAL A 71 2.18 -6.81 -22.22
N PRO A 72 1.44 -6.08 -23.08
CA PRO A 72 2.00 -5.54 -24.34
C PRO A 72 3.12 -4.53 -24.08
N ARG A 73 4.18 -4.58 -24.90
CA ARG A 73 5.30 -3.64 -24.92
C ARG A 73 5.19 -2.69 -26.12
N GLY A 74 5.71 -1.48 -25.98
CA GLY A 74 5.65 -0.45 -27.02
C GLY A 74 6.37 -0.80 -28.34
N ASN A 75 7.21 -1.83 -28.32
CA ASN A 75 7.90 -2.36 -29.52
C ASN A 75 7.13 -3.50 -30.20
N GLY A 76 5.88 -3.76 -29.81
CA GLY A 76 5.05 -4.86 -30.32
C GLY A 76 5.36 -6.23 -29.71
N SER A 77 6.35 -6.35 -28.82
CA SER A 77 6.57 -7.57 -28.05
C SER A 77 5.59 -7.65 -26.86
N VAL A 78 5.49 -8.84 -26.28
CA VAL A 78 4.68 -9.10 -25.08
C VAL A 78 5.60 -9.60 -23.99
N GLN A 79 5.42 -9.12 -22.79
CA GLN A 79 6.09 -9.67 -21.61
C GLN A 79 5.09 -10.50 -20.81
N GLU A 80 5.50 -11.71 -20.43
CA GLU A 80 4.70 -12.60 -19.61
C GLU A 80 5.13 -12.50 -18.15
N PHE A 81 4.13 -12.47 -17.27
CA PHE A 81 4.27 -12.50 -15.81
C PHE A 81 3.55 -13.73 -15.28
N HIS A 82 4.29 -14.54 -14.56
CA HIS A 82 3.77 -15.75 -13.94
C HIS A 82 3.40 -15.48 -12.49
N LEU A 83 2.12 -15.59 -12.15
CA LEU A 83 1.57 -15.32 -10.83
C LEU A 83 1.17 -16.65 -10.16
N ASN A 84 1.65 -16.86 -8.96
CA ASN A 84 1.38 -18.07 -8.17
C ASN A 84 0.92 -17.75 -6.74
N GLY A 85 0.45 -16.52 -6.51
CA GLY A 85 0.00 -16.05 -5.21
C GLY A 85 1.10 -15.73 -4.20
N ASN A 86 2.33 -16.19 -4.44
CA ASN A 86 3.48 -15.93 -3.54
C ASN A 86 4.42 -14.84 -4.08
N ILE A 87 4.16 -14.36 -5.30
CA ILE A 87 4.96 -13.32 -5.95
C ILE A 87 4.05 -12.18 -6.36
N ALA A 88 4.43 -10.96 -5.99
CA ALA A 88 3.89 -9.74 -6.55
C ALA A 88 4.96 -9.06 -7.41
N TYR A 89 4.60 -8.70 -8.62
CA TYR A 89 5.46 -7.88 -9.47
C TYR A 89 5.20 -6.40 -9.20
N VAL A 90 6.27 -5.63 -9.15
CA VAL A 90 6.23 -4.18 -8.90
C VAL A 90 7.05 -3.46 -9.95
N ASP A 91 6.55 -2.32 -10.44
CA ASP A 91 7.24 -1.54 -11.46
C ASP A 91 8.60 -1.06 -10.93
N GLN A 92 9.68 -1.43 -11.66
CA GLN A 92 11.04 -1.06 -11.28
C GLN A 92 11.27 0.45 -11.25
N ASN A 93 10.50 1.23 -12.01
CA ASN A 93 10.61 2.69 -12.01
C ASN A 93 10.21 3.29 -10.67
N LEU A 94 9.37 2.62 -9.88
CA LEU A 94 9.04 3.06 -8.51
C LEU A 94 10.27 3.03 -7.59
N ALA A 95 11.13 2.02 -7.73
CA ALA A 95 12.38 1.94 -6.98
C ALA A 95 13.38 3.01 -7.42
N ASN A 96 13.42 3.31 -8.72
CA ASN A 96 14.38 4.24 -9.31
C ASN A 96 13.96 5.72 -9.19
N ALA A 97 12.68 6.01 -9.09
CA ALA A 97 12.15 7.39 -9.10
C ALA A 97 12.37 8.18 -7.79
N GLY A 98 13.06 7.62 -6.79
CA GLY A 98 13.30 8.27 -5.50
C GLY A 98 12.04 8.50 -4.66
N SER A 99 10.90 7.97 -5.06
CA SER A 99 9.60 8.09 -4.38
C SER A 99 9.36 6.93 -3.42
N VAL A 100 10.16 6.86 -2.36
CA VAL A 100 10.07 5.80 -1.33
C VAL A 100 8.63 5.62 -0.82
N GLY A 101 7.90 6.72 -0.62
CA GLY A 101 6.53 6.63 -0.11
C GLY A 101 5.55 5.97 -1.07
N ARG A 102 5.73 6.15 -2.39
CA ARG A 102 4.90 5.48 -3.39
C ARG A 102 5.25 3.99 -3.47
N LEU A 103 6.55 3.69 -3.50
CA LEU A 103 7.02 2.30 -3.49
C LEU A 103 6.46 1.55 -2.27
N ASN A 104 6.65 2.09 -1.06
CA ASN A 104 6.15 1.46 0.16
C ASN A 104 4.63 1.26 0.13
N PHE A 105 3.90 2.24 -0.39
CA PHE A 105 2.45 2.11 -0.55
C PHE A 105 2.08 0.98 -1.49
N THR A 106 2.72 0.88 -2.66
CA THR A 106 2.46 -0.20 -3.63
C THR A 106 2.78 -1.57 -3.03
N LEU A 107 3.93 -1.74 -2.37
CA LEU A 107 4.30 -3.01 -1.75
C LEU A 107 3.27 -3.47 -0.69
N VAL A 108 2.85 -2.57 0.20
CA VAL A 108 1.84 -2.92 1.22
C VAL A 108 0.44 -3.07 0.61
N HIS A 109 0.15 -2.40 -0.51
CA HIS A 109 -1.09 -2.56 -1.24
C HIS A 109 -1.24 -3.98 -1.80
N GLU A 110 -0.19 -4.53 -2.42
CA GLU A 110 -0.19 -5.92 -2.88
C GLU A 110 -0.35 -6.90 -1.70
N ALA A 111 0.32 -6.64 -0.57
CA ALA A 111 0.12 -7.43 0.64
C ALA A 111 -1.31 -7.29 1.21
N ALA A 112 -1.93 -6.12 1.10
CA ALA A 112 -3.30 -5.91 1.57
C ALA A 112 -4.33 -6.68 0.74
N HIS A 113 -4.12 -6.84 -0.57
CA HIS A 113 -4.91 -7.75 -1.40
C HIS A 113 -4.81 -9.19 -0.86
N GLN A 114 -3.60 -9.68 -0.58
CA GLN A 114 -3.40 -11.01 -0.01
C GLN A 114 -4.10 -11.18 1.34
N ILE A 115 -3.98 -10.19 2.24
CA ILE A 115 -4.65 -10.22 3.54
C ILE A 115 -6.16 -10.33 3.40
N LEU A 116 -6.76 -9.53 2.51
CA LEU A 116 -8.20 -9.58 2.27
C LEU A 116 -8.62 -10.92 1.66
N GLY A 117 -7.84 -11.45 0.71
CA GLY A 117 -8.08 -12.77 0.14
C GLY A 117 -7.97 -13.92 1.15
N MET A 118 -7.00 -13.85 2.06
CA MET A 118 -6.85 -14.83 3.14
C MET A 118 -8.00 -14.78 4.16
N LEU A 119 -8.53 -13.59 4.44
CA LEU A 119 -9.62 -13.40 5.41
C LEU A 119 -10.99 -13.71 4.82
N TYR A 120 -11.17 -13.51 3.53
CA TYR A 120 -12.43 -13.63 2.82
C TYR A 120 -12.25 -14.37 1.48
N PRO A 121 -11.80 -15.64 1.50
CA PRO A 121 -11.39 -16.35 0.28
C PRO A 121 -12.56 -16.55 -0.70
N GLU A 122 -13.78 -16.78 -0.19
CA GLU A 122 -14.96 -16.99 -1.03
C GLU A 122 -15.36 -15.73 -1.80
N GLU A 123 -15.14 -14.55 -1.22
CA GLU A 123 -15.54 -13.28 -1.79
C GLU A 123 -14.47 -12.63 -2.66
N TYR A 124 -13.21 -12.84 -2.32
CA TYR A 124 -12.08 -12.22 -3.03
C TYR A 124 -11.47 -13.12 -4.11
N ASN A 125 -11.76 -14.40 -4.10
CA ASN A 125 -11.23 -15.38 -5.08
C ASN A 125 -12.30 -16.07 -5.95
N PRO A 126 -13.40 -15.42 -6.36
CA PRO A 126 -14.44 -16.11 -7.13
C PRO A 126 -14.06 -16.45 -8.56
N SER A 127 -13.00 -15.87 -9.14
CA SER A 127 -12.74 -15.98 -10.58
C SER A 127 -11.27 -16.05 -10.99
N ALA A 128 -10.37 -16.30 -10.06
CA ALA A 128 -8.94 -16.42 -10.37
C ALA A 128 -8.36 -15.26 -11.21
N GLN A 129 -8.90 -14.04 -11.03
CA GLN A 129 -8.43 -12.87 -11.75
C GLN A 129 -7.27 -12.21 -11.01
N PRO A 130 -6.26 -11.72 -11.74
CA PRO A 130 -5.16 -10.98 -11.15
C PRO A 130 -5.61 -9.60 -10.70
N PHE A 131 -4.96 -9.08 -9.66
CA PHE A 131 -5.08 -7.68 -9.28
C PHE A 131 -4.02 -6.87 -9.99
N ILE A 132 -4.45 -5.83 -10.69
CA ILE A 132 -3.57 -4.91 -11.41
C ILE A 132 -3.69 -3.55 -10.73
N CYS A 133 -2.69 -3.22 -9.90
CA CYS A 133 -2.58 -1.88 -9.34
C CYS A 133 -2.14 -0.89 -10.44
N ARG A 134 -2.98 0.08 -10.73
CA ARG A 134 -2.70 1.11 -11.75
C ARG A 134 -2.45 2.46 -11.09
N LEU A 135 -1.64 3.27 -11.77
CA LEU A 135 -1.54 4.69 -11.44
C LEU A 135 -2.93 5.29 -11.58
N ALA A 136 -3.47 5.85 -10.49
CA ALA A 136 -4.71 6.60 -10.55
C ALA A 136 -4.51 7.77 -11.51
N ASP A 137 -5.19 7.72 -12.66
CA ASP A 137 -5.25 8.87 -13.55
C ASP A 137 -6.08 9.93 -12.81
N GLU A 138 -5.50 11.11 -12.56
CA GLU A 138 -6.15 12.22 -11.84
C GLU A 138 -7.48 12.65 -12.50
N ARG A 139 -7.74 12.16 -13.72
CA ARG A 139 -8.95 12.43 -14.49
C ARG A 139 -10.02 11.35 -14.43
N CYS A 140 -9.70 10.19 -13.90
CA CYS A 140 -10.67 9.14 -13.68
C CYS A 140 -11.31 9.34 -12.30
N SER A 141 -12.40 10.11 -12.27
CA SER A 141 -13.44 9.91 -11.26
C SER A 141 -14.06 8.54 -11.54
N TYR A 142 -13.37 7.47 -11.11
CA TYR A 142 -14.00 6.16 -11.07
C TYR A 142 -15.21 6.29 -10.14
N PRO A 143 -16.41 5.98 -10.59
CA PRO A 143 -17.46 5.67 -9.65
C PRO A 143 -16.86 4.60 -8.72
N ILE A 144 -17.19 4.63 -7.43
CA ILE A 144 -16.75 3.64 -6.41
C ILE A 144 -17.38 2.29 -6.79
N THR A 145 -17.06 1.77 -7.96
CA THR A 145 -17.49 0.47 -8.47
C THR A 145 -16.47 -0.61 -8.13
N ASP A 146 -15.24 -0.18 -7.82
CA ASP A 146 -14.22 -1.12 -7.36
C ASP A 146 -14.05 -1.02 -5.84
N TRP A 147 -14.98 -1.65 -5.13
CA TRP A 147 -14.94 -1.76 -3.68
C TRP A 147 -13.71 -2.54 -3.19
N VAL A 148 -13.17 -3.45 -3.99
CA VAL A 148 -11.95 -4.20 -3.66
C VAL A 148 -10.79 -3.21 -3.55
N GLU A 149 -10.56 -2.42 -4.58
CA GLU A 149 -9.49 -1.44 -4.61
C GLU A 149 -9.64 -0.37 -3.52
N TRP A 150 -10.86 0.10 -3.27
CA TRP A 150 -11.11 1.05 -2.19
C TRP A 150 -10.76 0.46 -0.82
N GLN A 151 -11.23 -0.77 -0.53
CA GLN A 151 -10.95 -1.45 0.74
C GLN A 151 -9.45 -1.74 0.89
N THR A 152 -8.78 -2.16 -0.16
CA THR A 152 -7.35 -2.41 -0.20
C THR A 152 -6.57 -1.13 0.07
N ASN A 153 -6.93 -0.03 -0.58
CA ASN A 153 -6.29 1.27 -0.36
C ASN A 153 -6.45 1.77 1.08
N VAL A 154 -7.65 1.62 1.65
CA VAL A 154 -7.90 2.02 3.05
C VAL A 154 -7.12 1.13 4.02
N LEU A 155 -7.11 -0.19 3.79
CA LEU A 155 -6.34 -1.12 4.62
C LEU A 155 -4.84 -0.81 4.54
N THR A 156 -4.31 -0.58 3.34
CA THR A 156 -2.91 -0.17 3.12
C THR A 156 -2.55 1.07 3.93
N ALA A 157 -3.40 2.09 3.90
CA ALA A 157 -3.17 3.32 4.67
C ALA A 157 -3.14 3.05 6.18
N TYR A 158 -4.03 2.19 6.70
CA TYR A 158 -4.05 1.83 8.11
C TYR A 158 -2.86 0.94 8.53
N LEU A 159 -2.37 0.09 7.64
CA LEU A 159 -1.18 -0.73 7.88
C LEU A 159 0.09 0.13 7.92
N LEU A 160 0.28 1.02 6.96
CA LEU A 160 1.47 1.89 6.89
C LEU A 160 1.47 3.00 7.94
N LEU A 161 0.28 3.49 8.29
CA LEU A 161 0.07 4.64 9.17
C LEU A 161 -0.82 4.29 10.36
N PRO A 162 -0.40 3.32 11.21
CA PRO A 162 -1.13 3.01 12.43
C PRO A 162 -1.13 4.21 13.37
N ARG A 163 -2.25 4.39 14.09
CA ARG A 163 -2.46 5.56 14.93
C ARG A 163 -1.37 5.72 16.00
N GLU A 164 -0.93 4.61 16.55
CA GLU A 164 0.09 4.58 17.59
C GLU A 164 1.44 5.13 17.10
N LEU A 165 1.79 4.90 15.83
CA LEU A 165 2.99 5.48 15.21
C LEU A 165 2.81 6.97 14.93
N ILE A 166 1.64 7.35 14.41
CA ILE A 166 1.32 8.76 14.16
C ILE A 166 1.40 9.55 15.46
N ASP A 167 0.70 9.13 16.50
CA ASP A 167 0.65 9.80 17.80
C ASP A 167 2.07 9.94 18.37
N ARG A 168 2.87 8.88 18.33
CA ARG A 168 4.25 8.91 18.80
C ARG A 168 5.11 9.94 18.04
N TYR A 169 5.06 9.95 16.71
CA TYR A 169 5.85 10.91 15.93
C TYR A 169 5.33 12.35 16.07
N MET A 170 4.04 12.55 16.25
CA MET A 170 3.50 13.88 16.58
C MET A 170 4.06 14.39 17.90
N ASP A 171 4.12 13.54 18.92
CA ASP A 171 4.70 13.89 20.22
C ASP A 171 6.22 14.14 20.13
N GLU A 172 6.97 13.24 19.49
CA GLU A 172 8.43 13.34 19.32
C GLU A 172 8.85 14.62 18.54
N LEU A 173 8.05 15.02 17.56
CA LEU A 173 8.31 16.19 16.73
C LEU A 173 7.68 17.48 17.29
N GLY A 174 6.94 17.40 18.38
CA GLY A 174 6.28 18.56 18.98
C GLY A 174 5.17 19.18 18.12
N LEU A 175 4.52 18.38 17.27
CA LEU A 175 3.43 18.83 16.39
C LEU A 175 2.10 19.03 17.13
N GLY A 176 1.99 18.58 18.40
CA GLY A 176 0.74 18.58 19.14
C GLY A 176 -0.26 17.57 18.58
N ARG A 177 -1.51 17.63 19.08
CA ARG A 177 -2.55 16.66 18.70
C ARG A 177 -3.26 16.97 17.37
N GLN A 178 -3.06 18.16 16.82
CA GLN A 178 -3.68 18.62 15.58
C GLN A 178 -2.73 19.49 14.78
N ILE A 179 -2.56 19.16 13.52
CA ILE A 179 -1.85 20.01 12.57
C ILE A 179 -2.90 20.90 11.90
N LYS A 180 -2.96 22.18 12.29
CA LYS A 180 -3.99 23.10 11.83
C LYS A 180 -3.76 23.67 10.43
N LEU A 181 -2.52 23.68 9.97
CA LEU A 181 -2.16 24.29 8.69
C LEU A 181 -0.94 23.59 8.08
N LEU A 182 -1.14 22.89 6.99
CA LEU A 182 -0.07 22.26 6.21
C LEU A 182 0.29 23.15 5.02
N ASN A 183 0.97 24.25 5.28
CA ASN A 183 1.36 25.20 4.24
C ASN A 183 2.82 25.59 4.36
N LYS A 184 3.58 25.37 3.28
CA LYS A 184 5.01 25.68 3.21
C LYS A 184 5.31 27.18 3.36
N VAL A 185 4.39 28.03 2.93
CA VAL A 185 4.58 29.49 2.92
C VAL A 185 4.17 30.10 4.25
N PHE A 186 2.97 29.75 4.75
CA PHE A 186 2.40 30.37 5.95
C PHE A 186 2.77 29.67 7.27
N ALA A 187 3.13 28.38 7.21
CA ALA A 187 3.55 27.61 8.37
C ALA A 187 4.80 26.75 8.05
N PRO A 188 5.95 27.37 7.70
CA PRO A 188 7.11 26.64 7.20
C PRO A 188 7.73 25.68 8.23
N LYS A 189 7.65 26.00 9.53
CA LYS A 189 8.17 25.13 10.60
C LYS A 189 7.33 23.87 10.74
N GLU A 190 6.02 24.02 10.87
CA GLU A 190 5.06 22.91 10.96
C GLU A 190 5.10 22.04 9.71
N TYR A 191 5.22 22.66 8.53
CA TYR A 191 5.37 21.94 7.28
C TYR A 191 6.67 21.13 7.20
N ALA A 192 7.78 21.68 7.74
CA ALA A 192 9.04 20.95 7.80
C ALA A 192 8.95 19.72 8.72
N LEU A 193 8.34 19.87 9.90
CA LEU A 193 8.13 18.79 10.86
C LEU A 193 7.18 17.70 10.29
N PHE A 194 6.10 18.12 9.64
CA PHE A 194 5.20 17.22 8.93
C PHE A 194 5.92 16.45 7.80
N SER A 195 6.79 17.14 7.05
CA SER A 195 7.56 16.51 5.99
C SER A 195 8.57 15.50 6.54
N GLU A 196 9.20 15.82 7.68
CA GLU A 196 10.09 14.90 8.39
C GLU A 196 9.33 13.69 8.92
N MET A 197 8.13 13.87 9.47
CA MET A 197 7.26 12.78 9.91
C MET A 197 6.91 11.84 8.76
N ALA A 198 6.50 12.35 7.61
CA ALA A 198 6.21 11.55 6.43
C ALA A 198 7.44 10.73 5.98
N LYS A 199 8.63 11.35 6.01
CA LYS A 199 9.90 10.70 5.68
C LYS A 199 10.24 9.57 6.66
N ARG A 200 10.10 9.80 7.98
CA ARG A 200 10.36 8.77 9.00
C ARG A 200 9.40 7.60 8.88
N LEU A 201 8.13 7.87 8.61
CA LEU A 201 7.11 6.85 8.37
C LEU A 201 7.28 6.13 7.01
N GLY A 202 8.11 6.66 6.11
CA GLY A 202 8.34 6.09 4.79
C GLY A 202 7.14 6.22 3.86
N VAL A 203 6.33 7.27 4.01
CA VAL A 203 5.13 7.54 3.22
C VAL A 203 5.20 8.88 2.49
N SER A 204 4.32 9.10 1.51
CA SER A 204 4.16 10.41 0.89
C SER A 204 3.47 11.39 1.84
N LYS A 205 3.77 12.69 1.69
CA LYS A 205 3.07 13.76 2.44
C LYS A 205 1.56 13.74 2.19
N THR A 206 1.15 13.43 0.97
CA THR A 206 -0.26 13.32 0.61
C THR A 206 -0.93 12.15 1.36
N ALA A 207 -0.30 10.98 1.40
CA ALA A 207 -0.85 9.84 2.14
C ALA A 207 -0.99 10.14 3.64
N LEU A 208 0.03 10.78 4.24
CA LEU A 208 -0.03 11.18 5.64
C LEU A 208 -1.12 12.24 5.89
N SER A 209 -1.26 13.26 5.02
CA SER A 209 -2.33 14.27 5.12
C SER A 209 -3.71 13.63 5.08
N ILE A 210 -3.98 12.78 4.09
CA ILE A 210 -5.26 12.07 3.97
C ILE A 210 -5.54 11.22 5.23
N ARG A 211 -4.51 10.59 5.80
CA ARG A 211 -4.68 9.77 7.01
C ARG A 211 -4.96 10.58 8.27
N LEU A 212 -4.42 11.80 8.36
CA LEU A 212 -4.67 12.71 9.47
C LEU A 212 -6.07 13.33 9.42
N ASP A 213 -6.64 13.48 8.23
CA ASP A 213 -8.00 14.03 8.00
C ASP A 213 -9.11 13.01 8.24
N ASN A 214 -8.78 11.72 8.41
CA ASN A 214 -9.69 10.60 8.59
C ASN A 214 -9.51 9.91 9.95
#